data_173bee1965d039d3350dc725498408d3
#
_entry.id   173bee1965d039d3350dc725498408d3
#
_cell.length_a   1.000
_cell.length_b   1.000
_cell.length_c   1.000
_cell.angle_alpha   90.00
_cell.angle_beta   90.00
_cell.angle_gamma   90.00
#
_symmetry.space_group_name_H-M   'P 1'
#
loop_
_entity.id
_entity.type
_entity.pdbx_description
1 polymer ?
#
loop_
_entity_poly.entity_id
_entity_poly.type
_entity_poly.pdbx_seq_one_letter_code
_entity_poly.pdbx_strand_id
1 'polypeptide(L)'
;DILTAQLPLLVQIIALCDSVHLTNHILLRRSAGDTPREAAVSSLKNLGSACLLTTFTTAVGFLSLVVSRADAIQKFGLLFGISVLAAFFAVILLVPLCTILFLRGEPSSQSVRHEARLRRVIQRILPPILARPRLSSAVGILLTALTCTAALSLSPDNRLAESSPEGDPATE
;
A
#
# COMPACT_ATOMS: atom_id res chain seq x y z
N ASP A 1 15.60 -18.04 -1.20
CA ASP A 1 15.56 -17.18 -2.41
C ASP A 1 15.42 -15.72 -2.00
N ILE A 2 16.22 -14.84 -2.63
CA ILE A 2 16.22 -13.39 -2.35
C ILE A 2 14.83 -12.78 -2.54
N LEU A 3 14.06 -13.27 -3.52
CA LEU A 3 12.70 -12.80 -3.79
C LEU A 3 11.75 -13.11 -2.63
N THR A 4 11.82 -14.29 -2.05
CA THR A 4 10.96 -14.67 -0.91
C THR A 4 11.32 -13.93 0.38
N ALA A 5 12.59 -13.54 0.54
CA ALA A 5 13.03 -12.75 1.70
C ALA A 5 12.41 -11.32 1.73
N GLN A 6 11.99 -10.79 0.58
CA GLN A 6 11.35 -9.47 0.49
C GLN A 6 9.84 -9.51 0.75
N LEU A 7 9.21 -10.69 0.74
CA LEU A 7 7.77 -10.87 0.94
C LEU A 7 7.24 -10.17 2.22
N PRO A 8 7.84 -10.37 3.40
CA PRO A 8 7.31 -9.76 4.62
C PRO A 8 7.29 -8.24 4.56
N LEU A 9 8.33 -7.64 3.95
CA LEU A 9 8.43 -6.19 3.81
C LEU A 9 7.32 -5.63 2.91
N LEU A 10 7.09 -6.26 1.76
CA LEU A 10 6.07 -5.82 0.80
C LEU A 10 4.65 -5.96 1.39
N VAL A 11 4.36 -7.10 2.02
CA VAL A 11 3.06 -7.33 2.68
C VAL A 11 2.86 -6.35 3.83
N GLN A 12 3.91 -6.07 4.62
CA GLN A 12 3.88 -5.09 5.71
C GLN A 12 3.52 -3.69 5.20
N ILE A 13 4.11 -3.24 4.08
CA ILE A 13 3.84 -1.92 3.49
C ILE A 13 2.37 -1.81 3.07
N ILE A 14 1.83 -2.83 2.41
CA ILE A 14 0.42 -2.85 1.98
C ILE A 14 -0.51 -2.83 3.19
N ALA A 15 -0.28 -3.71 4.16
CA ALA A 15 -1.08 -3.77 5.38
C ALA A 15 -1.03 -2.46 6.19
N LEU A 16 0.14 -1.82 6.25
CA LEU A 16 0.31 -0.52 6.90
C LEU A 16 -0.51 0.56 6.18
N CYS A 17 -0.47 0.59 4.86
CA CYS A 17 -1.22 1.55 4.04
C CYS A 17 -2.73 1.42 4.30
N ASP A 18 -3.27 0.21 4.23
CA ASP A 18 -4.69 -0.06 4.48
C ASP A 18 -5.08 0.29 5.92
N SER A 19 -4.24 -0.06 6.90
CA SER A 19 -4.50 0.24 8.30
C SER A 19 -4.51 1.74 8.60
N VAL A 20 -3.60 2.52 7.98
CA VAL A 20 -3.55 3.99 8.12
C VAL A 20 -4.80 4.62 7.50
N HIS A 21 -5.23 4.19 6.32
CA HIS A 21 -6.43 4.70 5.68
C HIS A 21 -7.67 4.45 6.54
N LEU A 22 -7.83 3.22 7.02
CA LEU A 22 -8.97 2.83 7.86
C LEU A 22 -8.97 3.59 9.20
N THR A 23 -7.81 3.64 9.87
CA THR A 23 -7.66 4.34 11.16
C THR A 23 -7.96 5.84 11.00
N ASN A 24 -7.45 6.47 9.95
CA ASN A 24 -7.67 7.90 9.71
C ASN A 24 -9.16 8.21 9.50
N HIS A 25 -9.87 7.38 8.73
CA HIS A 25 -11.31 7.54 8.53
C HIS A 25 -12.10 7.32 9.83
N ILE A 26 -11.72 6.34 10.65
CA ILE A 26 -12.35 6.11 11.97
C ILE A 26 -12.15 7.33 12.87
N LEU A 27 -10.93 7.89 12.93
CA LEU A 27 -10.64 9.07 13.73
C LEU A 27 -11.43 10.29 13.25
N LEU A 28 -11.57 10.47 11.93
CA LEU A 28 -12.38 11.53 11.35
C LEU A 28 -13.86 11.41 11.75
N ARG A 29 -14.42 10.20 11.73
CA ARG A 29 -15.80 9.95 12.18
C ARG A 29 -15.96 10.18 13.68
N ARG A 30 -14.96 9.78 14.47
CA ARG A 30 -14.92 10.05 15.91
C ARG A 30 -14.89 11.53 16.23
N SER A 31 -14.13 12.34 15.47
CA SER A 31 -14.08 13.79 15.64
C SER A 31 -15.41 14.46 15.25
N ALA A 32 -16.24 13.83 14.44
CA ALA A 32 -17.59 14.26 14.09
C ALA A 32 -18.64 13.91 15.15
N GLY A 33 -18.26 13.20 16.24
CA GLY A 33 -19.14 12.86 17.35
C GLY A 33 -19.68 11.43 17.33
N ASP A 34 -19.31 10.61 16.36
CA ASP A 34 -19.73 9.20 16.31
C ASP A 34 -19.16 8.41 17.48
N THR A 35 -19.88 7.42 17.96
CA THR A 35 -19.34 6.44 18.93
C THR A 35 -18.23 5.59 18.28
N PRO A 36 -17.31 4.97 19.05
CA PRO A 36 -16.25 4.13 18.49
C PRO A 36 -16.77 3.03 17.56
N ARG A 37 -17.91 2.43 17.92
CA ARG A 37 -18.54 1.37 17.14
C ARG A 37 -19.14 1.90 15.83
N GLU A 38 -19.85 3.02 15.89
CA GLU A 38 -20.44 3.65 14.70
C GLU A 38 -19.36 4.13 13.74
N ALA A 39 -18.31 4.76 14.25
CA ALA A 39 -17.16 5.20 13.46
C ALA A 39 -16.47 4.03 12.76
N ALA A 40 -16.25 2.92 13.47
CA ALA A 40 -15.64 1.72 12.91
C ALA A 40 -16.52 1.08 11.81
N VAL A 41 -17.81 0.89 12.07
CA VAL A 41 -18.77 0.30 11.10
C VAL A 41 -18.93 1.19 9.87
N SER A 42 -19.06 2.51 10.06
CA SER A 42 -19.14 3.47 8.95
C SER A 42 -17.89 3.46 8.10
N SER A 43 -16.71 3.38 8.73
CA SER A 43 -15.43 3.32 8.02
C SER A 43 -15.28 2.05 7.20
N LEU A 44 -15.67 0.91 7.76
CA LEU A 44 -15.68 -0.36 7.03
C LEU A 44 -16.62 -0.33 5.82
N LYS A 45 -17.81 0.25 5.96
CA LYS A 45 -18.76 0.35 4.86
C LYS A 45 -18.27 1.24 3.73
N ASN A 46 -17.60 2.34 4.06
CA ASN A 46 -17.17 3.34 3.08
C ASN A 46 -15.82 2.99 2.42
N LEU A 47 -14.87 2.48 3.18
CA LEU A 47 -13.51 2.19 2.70
C LEU A 47 -13.26 0.71 2.44
N GLY A 48 -13.99 -0.18 3.13
CA GLY A 48 -13.75 -1.62 3.04
C GLY A 48 -13.87 -2.17 1.63
N SER A 49 -14.85 -1.67 0.84
CA SER A 49 -15.02 -2.09 -0.56
C SER A 49 -13.87 -1.62 -1.46
N ALA A 50 -13.36 -0.40 -1.25
CA ALA A 50 -12.22 0.12 -2.00
C ALA A 50 -10.94 -0.65 -1.65
N CYS A 51 -10.66 -0.87 -0.36
CA CYS A 51 -9.52 -1.65 0.09
C CYS A 51 -9.62 -3.12 -0.37
N LEU A 52 -10.82 -3.72 -0.37
CA LEU A 52 -11.03 -5.07 -0.90
C LEU A 52 -10.68 -5.14 -2.39
N LEU A 53 -11.14 -4.16 -3.18
CA LEU A 53 -10.90 -4.14 -4.62
C LEU A 53 -9.40 -4.00 -4.93
N THR A 54 -8.70 -3.09 -4.25
CA THR A 54 -7.24 -2.91 -4.44
C THR A 54 -6.46 -4.15 -4.01
N THR A 55 -6.80 -4.75 -2.88
CA THR A 55 -6.18 -5.99 -2.40
C THR A 55 -6.44 -7.15 -3.35
N PHE A 56 -7.68 -7.29 -3.83
CA PHE A 56 -8.06 -8.35 -4.76
C PHE A 56 -7.31 -8.22 -6.10
N THR A 57 -7.27 -7.02 -6.68
CA THR A 57 -6.52 -6.77 -7.92
C THR A 57 -5.03 -7.04 -7.75
N THR A 58 -4.46 -6.65 -6.62
CA THR A 58 -3.05 -6.94 -6.27
C THR A 58 -2.83 -8.44 -6.15
N ALA A 59 -3.68 -9.15 -5.42
CA ALA A 59 -3.58 -10.61 -5.27
C ALA A 59 -3.68 -11.33 -6.62
N VAL A 60 -4.64 -10.97 -7.47
CA VAL A 60 -4.78 -11.54 -8.83
C VAL A 60 -3.54 -11.24 -9.68
N GLY A 61 -3.00 -10.01 -9.61
CA GLY A 61 -1.77 -9.64 -10.31
C GLY A 61 -0.59 -10.54 -9.92
N PHE A 62 -0.39 -10.80 -8.63
CA PHE A 62 0.68 -11.69 -8.18
C PHE A 62 0.39 -13.16 -8.41
N LEU A 63 -0.85 -13.60 -8.28
CA LEU A 63 -1.24 -14.98 -8.63
C LEU A 63 -1.05 -15.28 -10.12
N SER A 64 -1.10 -14.30 -11.00
CA SER A 64 -0.81 -14.50 -12.43
C SER A 64 0.63 -14.96 -12.68
N LEU A 65 1.57 -14.65 -11.77
CA LEU A 65 2.95 -15.14 -11.84
C LEU A 65 3.08 -16.66 -11.66
N VAL A 66 2.04 -17.34 -11.17
CA VAL A 66 2.00 -18.81 -11.06
C VAL A 66 2.12 -19.51 -12.43
N VAL A 67 1.78 -18.80 -13.51
CA VAL A 67 1.93 -19.31 -14.89
C VAL A 67 3.38 -19.18 -15.40
N SER A 68 4.28 -18.53 -14.65
CA SER A 68 5.69 -18.38 -15.03
C SER A 68 6.39 -19.73 -15.12
N ARG A 69 7.41 -19.82 -15.98
CA ARG A 69 8.25 -21.03 -16.10
C ARG A 69 9.35 -21.11 -15.03
N ALA A 70 9.62 -20.03 -14.33
CA ALA A 70 10.64 -19.96 -13.28
C ALA A 70 10.02 -20.30 -11.92
N ASP A 71 10.45 -21.37 -11.30
CA ASP A 71 9.93 -21.86 -10.01
C ASP A 71 9.99 -20.82 -8.90
N ALA A 72 11.05 -20.01 -8.85
CA ALA A 72 11.19 -18.94 -7.87
C ALA A 72 10.10 -17.88 -8.00
N ILE A 73 9.75 -17.48 -9.23
CA ILE A 73 8.72 -16.49 -9.53
C ILE A 73 7.33 -17.06 -9.22
N GLN A 74 7.11 -18.32 -9.56
CA GLN A 74 5.86 -19.05 -9.31
C GLN A 74 5.55 -19.12 -7.80
N LYS A 75 6.53 -19.56 -7.01
CA LYS A 75 6.42 -19.62 -5.54
C LYS A 75 6.21 -18.23 -4.93
N PHE A 76 6.96 -17.23 -5.41
CA PHE A 76 6.81 -15.83 -4.96
C PHE A 76 5.40 -15.33 -5.21
N GLY A 77 4.86 -15.49 -6.42
CA GLY A 77 3.52 -15.03 -6.79
C GLY A 77 2.42 -15.67 -5.95
N LEU A 78 2.51 -16.98 -5.72
CA LEU A 78 1.55 -17.71 -4.91
C LEU A 78 1.58 -17.25 -3.44
N LEU A 79 2.77 -17.23 -2.84
CA LEU A 79 2.94 -16.84 -1.44
C LEU A 79 2.51 -15.37 -1.22
N PHE A 80 2.89 -14.48 -2.13
CA PHE A 80 2.54 -13.07 -2.02
C PHE A 80 1.03 -12.84 -2.17
N GLY A 81 0.38 -13.46 -3.17
CA GLY A 81 -1.06 -13.34 -3.38
C GLY A 81 -1.87 -13.78 -2.16
N ILE A 82 -1.51 -14.93 -1.56
CA ILE A 82 -2.17 -15.43 -0.35
C ILE A 82 -1.89 -14.51 0.84
N SER A 83 -0.63 -14.06 1.00
CA SER A 83 -0.22 -13.23 2.14
C SER A 83 -0.92 -11.86 2.14
N VAL A 84 -1.11 -11.26 0.96
CA VAL A 84 -1.82 -9.97 0.83
C VAL A 84 -3.28 -10.11 1.21
N LEU A 85 -3.95 -11.19 0.80
CA LEU A 85 -5.33 -11.45 1.22
C LEU A 85 -5.43 -11.67 2.73
N ALA A 86 -4.53 -12.47 3.31
CA ALA A 86 -4.49 -12.70 4.75
C ALA A 86 -4.25 -11.39 5.53
N ALA A 87 -3.32 -10.54 5.06
CA ALA A 87 -3.04 -9.25 5.65
C ALA A 87 -4.27 -8.31 5.61
N PHE A 88 -5.00 -8.29 4.51
CA PHE A 88 -6.23 -7.52 4.38
C PHE A 88 -7.28 -7.93 5.42
N PHE A 89 -7.54 -9.24 5.56
CA PHE A 89 -8.48 -9.73 6.58
C PHE A 89 -8.01 -9.39 8.00
N ALA A 90 -6.70 -9.49 8.27
CA ALA A 90 -6.14 -9.09 9.54
C ALA A 90 -6.38 -7.60 9.83
N VAL A 91 -6.12 -6.72 8.87
CA VAL A 91 -6.33 -5.26 9.02
C VAL A 91 -7.81 -4.94 9.26
N ILE A 92 -8.71 -5.48 8.44
CA ILE A 92 -10.17 -5.23 8.58
C ILE A 92 -10.72 -5.71 9.92
N LEU A 93 -10.14 -6.77 10.49
CA LEU A 93 -10.59 -7.29 11.77
C LEU A 93 -9.93 -6.56 12.94
N LEU A 94 -8.60 -6.42 12.90
CA LEU A 94 -7.81 -5.90 14.03
C LEU A 94 -7.98 -4.40 14.23
N VAL A 95 -8.00 -3.59 13.15
CA VAL A 95 -8.05 -2.13 13.28
C VAL A 95 -9.36 -1.66 13.93
N PRO A 96 -10.55 -2.10 13.51
CA PRO A 96 -11.80 -1.73 14.18
C PRO A 96 -11.88 -2.28 15.60
N LEU A 97 -11.41 -3.51 15.82
CA LEU A 97 -11.41 -4.13 17.14
C LEU A 97 -10.52 -3.33 18.10
N CYS A 98 -9.29 -3.00 17.71
CA CYS A 98 -8.39 -2.16 18.49
C CYS A 98 -9.01 -0.79 18.77
N THR A 99 -9.67 -0.18 17.77
CA THR A 99 -10.33 1.11 17.95
C THR A 99 -11.44 1.04 18.99
N ILE A 100 -12.29 0.02 18.94
CA ILE A 100 -13.39 -0.16 19.91
C ILE A 100 -12.86 -0.44 21.32
N LEU A 101 -11.76 -1.19 21.44
CA LEU A 101 -11.19 -1.57 22.74
C LEU A 101 -10.37 -0.44 23.36
N PHE A 102 -9.54 0.24 22.58
CA PHE A 102 -8.57 1.21 23.10
C PHE A 102 -9.05 2.66 23.03
N LEU A 103 -9.91 3.04 22.08
CA LEU A 103 -10.41 4.40 21.94
C LEU A 103 -11.76 4.62 22.65
N ARG A 104 -11.94 4.08 23.83
CA ARG A 104 -13.13 4.33 24.65
C ARG A 104 -13.22 5.76 25.22
N GLY A 105 -12.10 6.53 25.18
CA GLY A 105 -12.02 7.92 25.61
C GLY A 105 -12.37 8.93 24.53
N GLU A 106 -12.45 10.20 24.91
CA GLU A 106 -12.61 11.31 23.97
C GLU A 106 -11.43 11.38 22.98
N PRO A 107 -11.67 11.79 21.70
CA PRO A 107 -10.61 11.91 20.72
C PRO A 107 -9.53 12.87 21.23
N SER A 108 -8.31 12.41 21.32
CA SER A 108 -7.17 13.20 21.76
C SER A 108 -7.02 14.44 20.87
N SER A 109 -6.95 15.61 21.48
CA SER A 109 -6.76 16.90 20.80
C SER A 109 -5.48 16.97 19.95
N GLN A 110 -4.54 16.04 20.14
CA GLN A 110 -3.32 15.93 19.34
C GLN A 110 -3.55 15.42 17.93
N SER A 111 -4.44 14.44 17.72
CA SER A 111 -4.74 13.91 16.38
C SER A 111 -5.44 14.97 15.53
N VAL A 112 -6.37 15.73 16.14
CA VAL A 112 -7.06 16.85 15.49
C VAL A 112 -6.09 17.97 15.08
N ARG A 113 -5.05 18.24 15.87
CA ARG A 113 -4.01 19.23 15.53
C ARG A 113 -3.12 18.82 14.38
N HIS A 114 -2.78 17.53 14.28
CA HIS A 114 -1.96 17.01 13.18
C HIS A 114 -2.72 17.06 11.85
N GLU A 115 -3.97 16.66 11.88
CA GLU A 115 -4.88 16.71 10.73
C GLU A 115 -5.15 18.16 10.28
N ALA A 116 -5.35 19.07 11.23
CA ALA A 116 -5.52 20.50 10.93
C ALA A 116 -4.24 21.14 10.33
N ARG A 117 -3.04 20.64 10.68
CA ARG A 117 -1.78 21.09 10.08
C ARG A 117 -1.65 20.56 8.65
N LEU A 118 -1.90 19.26 8.45
CA LEU A 118 -1.87 18.62 7.12
C LEU A 118 -2.90 19.26 6.18
N ARG A 119 -4.12 19.45 6.65
CA ARG A 119 -5.19 20.13 5.92
C ARG A 119 -4.80 21.56 5.52
N ARG A 120 -4.12 22.33 6.39
CA ARG A 120 -3.62 23.66 6.04
C ARG A 120 -2.54 23.63 4.97
N VAL A 121 -1.62 22.66 5.02
CA VAL A 121 -0.59 22.47 3.99
C VAL A 121 -1.24 22.11 2.66
N ILE A 122 -2.17 21.17 2.65
CA ILE A 122 -2.91 20.77 1.44
C ILE A 122 -3.72 21.96 0.90
N GLN A 123 -4.45 22.68 1.74
CA GLN A 123 -5.22 23.86 1.35
C GLN A 123 -4.35 25.01 0.83
N ARG A 124 -3.07 25.05 1.15
CA ARG A 124 -2.12 26.05 0.65
C ARG A 124 -1.49 25.65 -0.68
N ILE A 125 -1.27 24.35 -0.89
CA ILE A 125 -0.61 23.80 -2.09
C ILE A 125 -1.63 23.51 -3.20
N LEU A 126 -2.83 23.06 -2.84
CA LEU A 126 -3.85 22.62 -3.79
C LEU A 126 -4.40 23.75 -4.69
N PRO A 127 -4.71 24.97 -4.17
CA PRO A 127 -5.28 26.04 -4.99
C PRO A 127 -4.38 26.48 -6.16
N PRO A 128 -3.06 26.69 -5.99
CA PRO A 128 -2.21 27.07 -7.13
C PRO A 128 -2.06 25.96 -8.18
N ILE A 129 -2.14 24.69 -7.77
CA ILE A 129 -2.09 23.54 -8.68
C ILE A 129 -3.38 23.45 -9.50
N LEU A 130 -4.54 23.62 -8.85
CA LEU A 130 -5.85 23.63 -9.51
C LEU A 130 -6.12 24.89 -10.33
N ALA A 131 -5.53 26.02 -9.96
CA ALA A 131 -5.69 27.27 -10.69
C ALA A 131 -5.00 27.27 -12.06
N ARG A 132 -4.00 26.40 -12.26
CA ARG A 132 -3.26 26.27 -13.52
C ARG A 132 -3.18 24.83 -13.99
N PRO A 133 -4.30 24.22 -14.42
CA PRO A 133 -4.36 22.79 -14.75
C PRO A 133 -3.41 22.39 -15.88
N ARG A 134 -3.18 23.29 -16.86
CA ARG A 134 -2.25 23.04 -17.97
C ARG A 134 -0.79 23.00 -17.52
N LEU A 135 -0.42 23.82 -16.53
CA LEU A 135 0.95 23.86 -16.02
C LEU A 135 1.21 22.62 -15.12
N SER A 136 0.25 22.26 -14.27
CA SER A 136 0.39 21.09 -13.39
C SER A 136 0.41 19.79 -14.20
N SER A 137 -0.38 19.67 -15.26
CA SER A 137 -0.32 18.51 -16.15
C SER A 137 0.99 18.44 -16.95
N ALA A 138 1.49 19.58 -17.43
CA ALA A 138 2.78 19.63 -18.11
C ALA A 138 3.95 19.21 -17.20
N VAL A 139 3.95 19.66 -15.94
CA VAL A 139 4.96 19.24 -14.94
C VAL A 139 4.84 17.74 -14.65
N GLY A 140 3.62 17.21 -14.49
CA GLY A 140 3.38 15.78 -14.29
C GLY A 140 3.90 14.94 -15.46
N ILE A 141 3.59 15.33 -16.70
CA ILE A 141 4.06 14.67 -17.91
C ILE A 141 5.59 14.73 -18.01
N LEU A 142 6.19 15.90 -17.72
CA LEU A 142 7.64 16.07 -17.76
C LEU A 142 8.35 15.17 -16.74
N LEU A 143 7.85 15.09 -15.50
CA LEU A 143 8.37 14.20 -14.47
C LEU A 143 8.25 12.73 -14.89
N THR A 144 7.11 12.34 -15.44
CA THR A 144 6.89 10.96 -15.92
C THR A 144 7.83 10.63 -17.07
N ALA A 145 8.00 11.54 -18.03
CA ALA A 145 8.94 11.37 -19.13
C ALA A 145 10.38 11.25 -18.63
N LEU A 146 10.79 12.08 -17.66
CA LEU A 146 12.12 12.05 -17.06
C LEU A 146 12.37 10.72 -16.32
N THR A 147 11.41 10.22 -15.55
CA THR A 147 11.54 8.93 -14.89
C THR A 147 11.57 7.77 -15.87
N CYS A 148 10.79 7.85 -16.94
CA CYS A 148 10.78 6.83 -18.00
C CYS A 148 12.13 6.80 -18.75
N THR A 149 12.70 7.96 -19.10
CA THR A 149 14.03 8.03 -19.76
C THR A 149 15.14 7.54 -18.81
N ALA A 150 15.07 7.89 -17.52
CA ALA A 150 16.01 7.37 -16.52
C ALA A 150 15.90 5.85 -16.38
N ALA A 151 14.69 5.30 -16.37
CA ALA A 151 14.48 3.85 -16.31
C ALA A 151 15.01 3.11 -17.56
N LEU A 152 14.88 3.70 -18.74
CA LEU A 152 15.42 3.15 -19.99
C LEU A 152 16.95 3.22 -20.06
N SER A 153 17.57 4.17 -19.36
CA SER A 153 19.03 4.29 -19.27
C SER A 153 19.67 3.34 -18.25
N LEU A 154 18.87 2.76 -17.36
CA LEU A 154 19.29 1.70 -16.44
C LEU A 154 19.35 0.37 -17.22
N SER A 155 20.53 0.02 -17.75
CA SER A 155 20.75 -1.33 -18.24
C SER A 155 20.75 -2.29 -17.05
N PRO A 156 19.92 -3.37 -17.04
CA PRO A 156 19.97 -4.37 -16.00
C PRO A 156 21.36 -5.03 -16.02
N ASP A 157 22.13 -4.81 -14.94
CA ASP A 157 23.43 -5.47 -14.78
C ASP A 157 23.19 -6.95 -14.43
N ASN A 158 23.14 -7.81 -15.45
CA ASN A 158 22.93 -9.25 -15.32
C ASN A 158 24.15 -10.00 -14.73
N ARG A 159 25.14 -9.30 -14.18
CA ARG A 159 26.33 -9.93 -13.58
C ARG A 159 26.04 -10.84 -12.39
N LEU A 160 24.85 -10.75 -11.82
CA LEU A 160 24.40 -11.69 -10.79
C LEU A 160 24.10 -13.11 -11.34
N ALA A 161 23.88 -13.24 -12.64
CA ALA A 161 23.72 -14.55 -13.28
C ALA A 161 25.06 -15.26 -13.56
N GLU A 162 26.17 -14.48 -13.59
CA GLU A 162 27.52 -15.00 -13.85
C GLU A 162 28.26 -15.45 -12.57
N SER A 163 27.71 -15.18 -11.39
CA SER A 163 28.26 -15.62 -10.10
C SER A 163 27.78 -16.98 -9.62
N SER A 164 27.11 -17.75 -10.47
CA SER A 164 26.95 -19.19 -10.23
C SER A 164 28.33 -19.83 -10.36
N PRO A 165 28.89 -20.46 -9.32
CA PRO A 165 30.14 -21.19 -9.48
C PRO A 165 29.94 -22.28 -10.52
N GLU A 166 30.69 -22.23 -11.61
CA GLU A 166 30.82 -23.32 -12.56
C GLU A 166 31.33 -24.55 -11.78
N GLY A 167 30.44 -25.51 -11.52
CA GLY A 167 30.82 -26.74 -10.83
C GLY A 167 29.78 -27.33 -9.89
N ASP A 168 28.48 -27.05 -10.08
CA ASP A 168 27.45 -27.77 -9.35
C ASP A 168 27.19 -29.13 -10.06
N PRO A 169 27.51 -30.29 -9.43
CA PRO A 169 27.38 -31.60 -10.04
C PRO A 169 25.92 -32.11 -10.12
N ALA A 170 24.93 -31.24 -10.05
CA ALA A 170 23.51 -31.57 -10.12
C ALA A 170 22.89 -31.45 -11.53
N THR A 171 23.72 -31.31 -12.57
CA THR A 171 23.27 -31.23 -13.99
C THR A 171 23.79 -32.35 -14.87
N GLU A 172 24.12 -33.53 -14.31
CA GLU A 172 24.25 -34.81 -15.05
C GLU A 172 23.03 -35.70 -14.81
#